data_adbad22d04dd159fb5df97206ba2a071
#
_entry.id   adbad22d04dd159fb5df97206ba2a071
#
_cell.length_a   1.000
_cell.length_b   1.000
_cell.length_c   1.000
_cell.angle_alpha   90.00
_cell.angle_beta   90.00
_cell.angle_gamma   90.00
#
_symmetry.space_group_name_H-M   'P 1'
#
loop_
_entity.id
_entity.type
_entity.pdbx_description
1 polymer ?
#
loop_
_entity_poly.entity_id
_entity_poly.type
_entity_poly.pdbx_seq_one_letter_code
_entity_poly.pdbx_strand_id
1 'polypeptide(L)'
;MTNISVEDAAKYCKWLGERDPAHTYRLPTEEEWELAAGHMPKDADFNCGVGDSVRPVDAFAQTKGASGGIDFWGNCWEWTATKRNGKNAVKGGAYDSKRTDCRTEAKNTAKAASKGYPNVTMRLVREEHKTTRGTNHE
;
A
#
# COMPACT_ATOMS: atom_id res chain seq x y z
N MET A 1 1.82 10.04 4.84
CA MET A 1 0.77 10.82 4.13
C MET A 1 -0.55 10.08 4.27
N THR A 2 -1.53 10.73 4.90
CA THR A 2 -2.87 10.19 5.12
C THR A 2 -3.92 11.15 4.56
N ASN A 3 -5.19 10.79 4.70
CA ASN A 3 -6.31 11.61 4.21
C ASN A 3 -6.27 11.84 2.70
N ILE A 4 -5.77 10.86 1.96
CA ILE A 4 -5.72 10.91 0.50
C ILE A 4 -6.72 9.90 -0.06
N SER A 5 -7.42 10.29 -1.12
CA SER A 5 -8.32 9.40 -1.85
C SER A 5 -7.54 8.65 -2.92
N VAL A 6 -8.19 7.64 -3.53
CA VAL A 6 -7.61 6.96 -4.71
C VAL A 6 -7.41 7.96 -5.85
N GLU A 7 -8.33 8.92 -5.98
CA GLU A 7 -8.22 9.97 -7.01
C GLU A 7 -6.99 10.84 -6.78
N ASP A 8 -6.71 11.20 -5.52
CA ASP A 8 -5.49 11.94 -5.15
C ASP A 8 -4.25 11.12 -5.46
N ALA A 9 -4.28 9.83 -5.16
CA ALA A 9 -3.18 8.93 -5.43
C ALA A 9 -2.89 8.85 -6.94
N ALA A 10 -3.94 8.79 -7.76
CA ALA A 10 -3.79 8.77 -9.22
C ALA A 10 -3.13 10.04 -9.74
N LYS A 11 -3.52 11.19 -9.21
CA LYS A 11 -2.91 12.48 -9.58
C LYS A 11 -1.43 12.53 -9.20
N TYR A 12 -1.11 12.03 -8.03
CA TYR A 12 0.28 11.97 -7.55
C TYR A 12 1.12 11.04 -8.44
N CYS A 13 0.58 9.89 -8.81
CA CYS A 13 1.25 8.95 -9.72
C CYS A 13 1.52 9.59 -11.08
N LYS A 14 0.57 10.33 -11.61
CA LYS A 14 0.73 11.05 -12.87
C LYS A 14 1.85 12.09 -12.76
N TRP A 15 1.85 12.85 -11.67
CA TRP A 15 2.87 13.86 -11.41
C TRP A 15 4.28 13.24 -11.34
N LEU A 16 4.41 12.11 -10.64
CA LEU A 16 5.68 11.39 -10.56
C LEU A 16 6.14 10.90 -11.93
N GLY A 17 5.22 10.36 -12.73
CA GLY A 17 5.53 9.86 -14.07
C GLY A 17 6.02 10.97 -15.01
N GLU A 18 5.50 12.18 -14.85
CA GLU A 18 5.94 13.34 -15.63
C GLU A 18 7.36 13.77 -15.25
N ARG A 19 7.72 13.57 -13.97
CA ARG A 19 9.07 13.93 -13.49
C ARG A 19 10.10 12.83 -13.69
N ASP A 20 9.63 11.60 -13.85
CA ASP A 20 10.47 10.42 -14.06
C ASP A 20 9.93 9.61 -15.23
N PRO A 21 10.16 10.06 -16.47
CA PRO A 21 9.58 9.41 -17.66
C PRO A 21 10.07 7.98 -17.91
N ALA A 22 11.13 7.55 -17.23
CA ALA A 22 11.63 6.19 -17.36
C ALA A 22 10.79 5.18 -16.58
N HIS A 23 9.86 5.66 -15.75
CA HIS A 23 9.05 4.81 -14.87
C HIS A 23 7.57 5.18 -14.94
N THR A 24 6.73 4.19 -14.65
CA THR A 24 5.29 4.39 -14.42
C THR A 24 5.01 4.12 -12.94
N TYR A 25 4.20 4.96 -12.34
CA TYR A 25 3.82 4.84 -10.94
C TYR A 25 2.33 4.53 -10.85
N ARG A 26 1.98 3.59 -9.98
CA ARG A 26 0.57 3.21 -9.77
C ARG A 26 0.38 2.57 -8.40
N LEU A 27 -0.87 2.44 -7.98
CA LEU A 27 -1.21 1.64 -6.81
C LEU A 27 -1.00 0.16 -7.11
N PRO A 28 -0.55 -0.64 -6.13
CA PRO A 28 -0.48 -2.09 -6.31
C PRO A 28 -1.88 -2.69 -6.37
N THR A 29 -2.01 -3.82 -7.03
CA THR A 29 -3.19 -4.66 -6.83
C THR A 29 -3.09 -5.33 -5.47
N GLU A 30 -4.19 -5.87 -4.98
CA GLU A 30 -4.21 -6.62 -3.73
C GLU A 30 -3.19 -7.76 -3.75
N GLU A 31 -3.13 -8.48 -4.88
CA GLU A 31 -2.16 -9.59 -5.03
C GLU A 31 -0.71 -9.11 -4.98
N GLU A 32 -0.42 -8.00 -5.63
CA GLU A 32 0.93 -7.42 -5.61
C GLU A 32 1.33 -6.99 -4.21
N TRP A 33 0.38 -6.39 -3.47
CA TRP A 33 0.62 -6.01 -2.08
C TRP A 33 0.91 -7.24 -1.22
N GLU A 34 0.12 -8.30 -1.40
CA GLU A 34 0.29 -9.55 -0.65
C GLU A 34 1.63 -10.21 -0.92
N LEU A 35 2.06 -10.20 -2.19
CA LEU A 35 3.37 -10.75 -2.55
C LEU A 35 4.52 -9.95 -1.94
N ALA A 36 4.42 -8.63 -1.96
CA ALA A 36 5.45 -7.76 -1.41
C ALA A 36 5.54 -7.88 0.12
N ALA A 37 4.41 -8.01 0.79
CA ALA A 37 4.36 -8.13 2.23
C ALA A 37 4.80 -9.53 2.71
N GLY A 38 4.37 -10.56 2.01
CA GLY A 38 4.54 -11.94 2.46
C GLY A 38 3.67 -12.24 3.68
N HIS A 39 3.92 -13.34 4.35
CA HIS A 39 3.20 -13.67 5.58
C HIS A 39 3.59 -12.74 6.71
N MET A 40 2.59 -12.26 7.45
CA MET A 40 2.83 -11.45 8.63
C MET A 40 3.56 -12.30 9.68
N PRO A 41 4.74 -11.86 10.16
CA PRO A 41 5.45 -12.62 11.19
C PRO A 41 4.61 -12.74 12.46
N LYS A 42 4.65 -13.92 13.08
CA LYS A 42 3.81 -14.23 14.24
C LYS A 42 4.07 -13.29 15.41
N ASP A 43 5.35 -12.96 15.62
CA ASP A 43 5.80 -12.11 16.72
C ASP A 43 6.14 -10.70 16.25
N ALA A 44 5.59 -10.30 15.10
CA ALA A 44 5.87 -8.97 14.56
C ALA A 44 5.35 -7.87 15.48
N ASP A 45 6.16 -6.84 15.64
CA ASP A 45 5.80 -5.64 16.37
C ASP A 45 5.40 -4.56 15.37
N PHE A 46 4.20 -4.03 15.51
CA PHE A 46 3.69 -2.98 14.65
C PHE A 46 2.51 -2.26 15.33
N ASN A 47 2.16 -1.11 14.78
CA ASN A 47 1.13 -0.23 15.38
C ASN A 47 -0.27 -0.71 15.04
N CYS A 48 -0.89 -1.46 15.95
CA CYS A 48 -2.27 -1.94 15.78
C CYS A 48 -3.00 -2.09 17.10
N GLY A 49 -4.31 -2.14 17.03
CA GLY A 49 -5.20 -2.54 18.13
C GLY A 49 -5.37 -1.53 19.23
N VAL A 50 -4.29 -1.10 19.82
CA VAL A 50 -4.29 -0.16 20.95
C VAL A 50 -3.74 1.21 20.58
N GLY A 51 -3.35 1.39 19.33
CA GLY A 51 -2.88 2.68 18.85
C GLY A 51 -4.02 3.66 18.69
N ASP A 52 -3.77 4.90 18.97
CA ASP A 52 -4.74 5.99 18.83
C ASP A 52 -4.31 7.00 17.76
N SER A 53 -3.17 6.77 17.12
CA SER A 53 -2.66 7.66 16.10
C SER A 53 -1.64 6.97 15.20
N VAL A 54 -1.40 7.57 14.03
CA VAL A 54 -0.35 7.18 13.10
C VAL A 54 1.02 7.45 13.73
N ARG A 55 1.96 6.53 13.52
CA ARG A 55 3.35 6.69 13.95
C ARG A 55 4.27 6.88 12.74
N PRO A 56 5.48 7.41 12.94
CA PRO A 56 6.44 7.54 11.84
C PRO A 56 6.69 6.20 11.15
N VAL A 57 6.95 6.23 9.84
CA VAL A 57 7.13 5.01 9.02
C VAL A 57 8.28 4.13 9.48
N ASP A 58 9.27 4.67 10.15
CA ASP A 58 10.42 3.90 10.62
C ASP A 58 10.30 3.44 12.08
N ALA A 59 9.16 3.69 12.75
CA ALA A 59 8.96 3.30 14.16
C ALA A 59 9.12 1.78 14.37
N PHE A 60 8.76 0.97 13.37
CA PHE A 60 8.86 -0.48 13.40
C PHE A 60 9.73 -1.01 12.27
N ALA A 61 10.87 -0.37 12.02
CA ALA A 61 11.73 -0.65 10.88
C ALA A 61 12.29 -2.08 10.86
N GLN A 62 12.26 -2.78 11.99
CA GLN A 62 12.74 -4.17 12.06
C GLN A 62 11.72 -5.18 11.55
N THR A 63 10.45 -4.80 11.42
CA THR A 63 9.39 -5.67 10.93
C THR A 63 9.28 -5.51 9.41
N LYS A 64 9.97 -6.39 8.68
CA LYS A 64 10.05 -6.31 7.22
C LYS A 64 9.16 -7.32 6.54
N GLY A 65 8.61 -6.93 5.39
CA GLY A 65 7.89 -7.83 4.51
C GLY A 65 8.85 -8.63 3.62
N ALA A 66 8.29 -9.55 2.83
CA ALA A 66 9.06 -10.43 1.94
C ALA A 66 9.91 -9.66 0.94
N SER A 67 9.46 -8.48 0.52
CA SER A 67 10.18 -7.61 -0.40
C SER A 67 11.29 -6.77 0.27
N GLY A 68 11.38 -6.82 1.60
CA GLY A 68 12.29 -5.98 2.38
C GLY A 68 11.71 -4.64 2.79
N GLY A 69 10.49 -4.31 2.34
CA GLY A 69 9.79 -3.09 2.77
C GLY A 69 9.33 -3.18 4.21
N ILE A 70 9.00 -2.03 4.80
CA ILE A 70 8.54 -1.94 6.18
C ILE A 70 7.12 -1.39 6.23
N ASP A 71 6.47 -1.49 7.41
CA ASP A 71 5.13 -0.98 7.67
C ASP A 71 4.03 -1.55 6.78
N PHE A 72 4.17 -2.82 6.36
CA PHE A 72 3.09 -3.49 5.64
C PHE A 72 1.88 -3.74 6.53
N TRP A 73 2.10 -3.97 7.83
CA TRP A 73 1.04 -4.35 8.76
C TRP A 73 0.85 -3.27 9.81
N GLY A 74 -0.41 -2.87 10.00
CA GLY A 74 -0.74 -1.83 10.98
C GLY A 74 -0.37 -0.43 10.50
N ASN A 75 -0.38 0.50 11.41
CA ASN A 75 -0.16 1.94 11.24
C ASN A 75 -1.27 2.58 10.40
N CYS A 76 -1.28 2.39 9.09
CA CYS A 76 -2.34 2.87 8.19
C CYS A 76 -2.72 1.78 7.20
N TRP A 77 -4.02 1.66 6.91
CA TRP A 77 -4.47 0.91 5.74
C TRP A 77 -3.80 1.48 4.50
N GLU A 78 -3.61 0.64 3.49
CA GLU A 78 -3.00 1.06 2.24
C GLU A 78 -3.93 0.79 1.07
N TRP A 79 -4.12 1.79 0.24
CA TRP A 79 -4.95 1.68 -0.96
C TRP A 79 -4.38 0.64 -1.93
N THR A 80 -5.28 -0.14 -2.54
CA THR A 80 -4.92 -0.98 -3.69
C THR A 80 -5.77 -0.58 -4.90
N ALA A 81 -5.35 -1.03 -6.08
CA ALA A 81 -6.11 -0.83 -7.31
C ALA A 81 -7.26 -1.83 -7.45
N THR A 82 -7.33 -2.85 -6.61
CA THR A 82 -8.35 -3.90 -6.68
C THR A 82 -9.71 -3.37 -6.26
N LYS A 83 -10.72 -3.60 -7.09
CA LYS A 83 -12.10 -3.19 -6.80
C LYS A 83 -12.85 -4.30 -6.10
N ARG A 84 -13.69 -3.90 -5.13
CA ARG A 84 -14.55 -4.83 -4.40
C ARG A 84 -15.86 -4.12 -4.10
N ASN A 85 -16.93 -4.55 -4.76
CA ASN A 85 -18.28 -3.96 -4.61
C ASN A 85 -18.29 -2.44 -4.85
N GLY A 86 -17.57 -1.98 -5.89
CA GLY A 86 -17.53 -0.56 -6.25
C GLY A 86 -16.58 0.29 -5.39
N LYS A 87 -15.90 -0.33 -4.43
CA LYS A 87 -14.92 0.33 -3.58
C LYS A 87 -13.53 -0.22 -3.86
N ASN A 88 -12.50 0.46 -3.39
CA ASN A 88 -11.14 -0.04 -3.51
C ASN A 88 -10.75 -0.81 -2.25
N ALA A 89 -10.19 -2.00 -2.44
CA ALA A 89 -9.69 -2.81 -1.34
C ALA A 89 -8.51 -2.09 -0.67
N VAL A 90 -8.44 -2.20 0.66
CA VAL A 90 -7.31 -1.72 1.46
C VAL A 90 -6.68 -2.89 2.19
N LYS A 91 -5.40 -2.82 2.44
CA LYS A 91 -4.61 -3.90 3.02
C LYS A 91 -3.78 -3.42 4.19
N GLY A 92 -3.45 -4.34 5.07
CA GLY A 92 -2.47 -4.15 6.12
C GLY A 92 -3.02 -3.75 7.49
N GLY A 93 -4.25 -3.28 7.54
CA GLY A 93 -4.82 -2.75 8.78
C GLY A 93 -4.23 -1.40 9.16
N ALA A 94 -4.74 -0.82 10.23
CA ALA A 94 -4.31 0.48 10.72
C ALA A 94 -4.06 0.43 12.23
N TYR A 95 -3.67 1.57 12.80
CA TYR A 95 -3.37 1.67 14.24
C TYR A 95 -4.56 1.29 15.12
N ASP A 96 -5.78 1.44 14.60
CA ASP A 96 -7.02 1.14 15.31
C ASP A 96 -7.65 -0.19 14.89
N SER A 97 -6.95 -1.01 14.10
CA SER A 97 -7.43 -2.29 13.62
C SER A 97 -7.03 -3.43 14.55
N LYS A 98 -7.82 -4.52 14.54
CA LYS A 98 -7.42 -5.75 15.22
C LYS A 98 -6.23 -6.38 14.49
N ARG A 99 -5.38 -7.07 15.22
CA ARG A 99 -4.21 -7.73 14.65
C ARG A 99 -4.59 -8.70 13.51
N THR A 100 -5.73 -9.39 13.66
CA THR A 100 -6.21 -10.31 12.62
C THR A 100 -6.55 -9.61 11.33
N ASP A 101 -7.00 -8.36 11.38
CA ASP A 101 -7.31 -7.56 10.18
C ASP A 101 -6.04 -7.08 9.47
N CYS A 102 -4.91 -7.11 10.17
CA CYS A 102 -3.62 -6.68 9.61
C CYS A 102 -2.94 -7.79 8.81
N ARG A 103 -3.41 -9.03 8.90
CA ARG A 103 -2.80 -10.16 8.21
C ARG A 103 -2.82 -9.97 6.71
N THR A 104 -1.78 -10.45 6.06
CA THR A 104 -1.65 -10.38 4.61
C THR A 104 -2.85 -10.98 3.88
N GLU A 105 -3.39 -12.08 4.37
CA GLU A 105 -4.51 -12.76 3.75
C GLU A 105 -5.89 -12.15 4.06
N ALA A 106 -5.98 -11.16 4.93
CA ALA A 106 -7.26 -10.52 5.26
C ALA A 106 -7.80 -9.75 4.05
N LYS A 107 -9.06 -10.01 3.66
CA LYS A 107 -9.65 -9.47 2.44
C LYS A 107 -11.01 -8.79 2.66
N ASN A 108 -11.29 -8.39 3.88
CA ASN A 108 -12.64 -7.97 4.23
C ASN A 108 -12.89 -6.47 4.17
N THR A 109 -11.87 -5.66 3.90
CA THR A 109 -12.00 -4.22 4.01
C THR A 109 -11.80 -3.55 2.66
N ALA A 110 -12.74 -2.67 2.32
CA ALA A 110 -12.67 -1.81 1.14
C ALA A 110 -13.27 -0.46 1.52
N LYS A 111 -12.79 0.61 0.89
CA LYS A 111 -13.21 1.98 1.22
C LYS A 111 -13.52 2.76 -0.05
N ALA A 112 -14.32 3.81 0.10
CA ALA A 112 -14.72 4.64 -1.04
C ALA A 112 -13.52 5.36 -1.64
N ALA A 113 -13.35 5.21 -2.96
CA ALA A 113 -12.21 5.74 -3.70
C ALA A 113 -12.16 7.27 -3.73
N SER A 114 -13.30 7.92 -3.54
CA SER A 114 -13.41 9.38 -3.62
C SER A 114 -13.13 10.10 -2.30
N LYS A 115 -12.87 9.35 -1.22
CA LYS A 115 -12.66 9.93 0.11
C LYS A 115 -11.26 9.66 0.61
N GLY A 116 -10.71 10.63 1.38
CA GLY A 116 -9.54 10.42 2.20
C GLY A 116 -9.94 10.00 3.60
N TYR A 117 -9.09 9.23 4.25
CA TYR A 117 -9.32 8.73 5.61
C TYR A 117 -8.06 8.95 6.46
N PRO A 118 -8.22 9.30 7.76
CA PRO A 118 -7.05 9.57 8.59
C PRO A 118 -6.18 8.35 8.87
N ASN A 119 -6.70 7.15 8.62
CA ASN A 119 -5.98 5.90 8.85
C ASN A 119 -5.67 5.15 7.55
N VAL A 120 -5.67 5.84 6.41
CA VAL A 120 -5.36 5.24 5.10
C VAL A 120 -4.27 6.04 4.41
N THR A 121 -3.28 5.34 3.90
CA THR A 121 -2.20 5.89 3.10
C THR A 121 -2.04 5.07 1.81
N MET A 122 -0.94 5.24 1.12
CA MET A 122 -0.66 4.49 -0.09
C MET A 122 0.81 4.08 -0.13
N ARG A 123 1.06 3.04 -0.90
CA ARG A 123 2.39 2.56 -1.28
C ARG A 123 2.33 2.31 -2.77
N LEU A 124 3.34 2.72 -3.51
CA LEU A 124 3.29 2.70 -4.97
C LEU A 124 4.13 1.58 -5.55
N VAL A 125 3.70 1.09 -6.71
CA VAL A 125 4.50 0.25 -7.59
C VAL A 125 5.17 1.18 -8.61
N ARG A 126 6.47 1.02 -8.78
CA ARG A 126 7.23 1.71 -9.82
C ARG A 126 7.65 0.69 -10.87
N GLU A 127 7.17 0.88 -12.09
CA GLU A 127 7.49 0.01 -13.21
C GLU A 127 8.45 0.71 -14.16
N GLU A 128 9.51 0.03 -14.56
CA GLU A 128 10.40 0.55 -15.58
C GLU A 128 9.71 0.46 -16.95
N HIS A 129 9.88 1.50 -17.76
CA HIS A 129 9.48 1.43 -19.16
C HIS A 129 10.51 0.59 -19.89
N LYS A 130 10.18 -0.64 -20.28
CA LYS A 130 10.98 -1.49 -21.15
C LYS A 130 10.80 -0.97 -22.56
N THR A 131 11.79 -0.26 -23.00
CA THR A 131 11.80 0.08 -24.41
C THR A 131 12.19 -1.16 -25.19
N THR A 132 12.01 -1.40 -25.51
CA THR A 132 12.29 -2.12 -26.08
C THR A 132 12.84 -2.36 -26.89
N ARG A 133 12.86 -2.54 -26.52
CA ARG A 133 13.11 -2.67 -27.00
C ARG A 133 13.21 -2.86 -27.78
N GLY A 134 13.19 -2.93 -28.00
CA GLY A 134 13.01 -2.99 -28.59
C GLY A 134 13.42 -3.22 -28.91
N THR A 135 13.56 -3.28 -28.72
CA THR A 135 13.80 -3.45 -29.03
C THR A 135 14.21 -3.70 -29.18
N ASN A 136 14.44 -3.99 -29.15
CA ASN A 136 14.67 -4.20 -29.39
C ASN A 136 14.93 -4.43 -29.47
N HIS A 137 15.31 -4.65 -29.54
CA HIS A 137 15.29 -4.87 -29.83
C HIS A 137 15.32 -5.15 -30.09
N GLU A 138 15.59 -5.32 -30.14
CA GLU A 138 15.38 -5.54 -30.60
C GLU A 138 15.33 -5.72 -30.96
#